data_7d8f9954fa9ba14dd492be317a404160
#
_entry.id   7d8f9954fa9ba14dd492be317a404160
#
_cell.length_a   1.000
_cell.length_b   1.000
_cell.length_c   1.000
_cell.angle_alpha   90.00
_cell.angle_beta   90.00
_cell.angle_gamma   90.00
#
_symmetry.space_group_name_H-M   'P 1'
#
loop_
_entity.id
_entity.type
_entity.pdbx_description
1 polymer ?
#
loop_
_entity_poly.entity_id
_entity_poly.type
_entity_poly.pdbx_seq_one_letter_code
_entity_poly.pdbx_strand_id
1 'polypeptide(L)'
;DMPWDIFFQTVLLERYHSIALICGHDFRFGAGGGGTAALLLEACAKAGIGCAVIPEYRLEGITVSSTYIRTLLEAGDLDRARRFLGHPHQMTGTVVSGAHLGRTLGIPTANLEVSRELLLPPKGFTPAGPGRRRVLIWP
;
A
#
# COMPACT_ATOMS: atom_id res chain seq x y z
N ASP A 1 11.02 19.42 -12.51
CA ASP A 1 10.38 19.84 -11.24
C ASP A 1 9.24 20.81 -11.57
N MET A 2 7.99 20.34 -11.48
CA MET A 2 6.79 21.12 -11.81
C MET A 2 6.20 21.71 -10.52
N PRO A 3 6.00 23.04 -10.43
CA PRO A 3 5.31 23.68 -9.31
C PRO A 3 3.91 23.07 -9.08
N TRP A 4 3.41 23.11 -7.85
CA TRP A 4 2.16 22.46 -7.49
C TRP A 4 0.94 23.04 -8.22
N ASP A 5 0.90 24.34 -8.44
CA ASP A 5 -0.17 25.04 -9.16
C ASP A 5 -0.20 24.68 -10.65
N ILE A 6 0.98 24.59 -11.29
CA ILE A 6 1.12 24.14 -12.67
C ILE A 6 0.71 22.66 -12.77
N PHE A 7 1.15 21.80 -11.82
CA PHE A 7 0.72 20.41 -11.78
C PHE A 7 -0.80 20.27 -11.64
N PHE A 8 -1.41 21.06 -10.75
CA PHE A 8 -2.86 21.07 -10.58
C PHE A 8 -3.57 21.41 -11.88
N GLN A 9 -3.17 22.51 -12.53
CA GLN A 9 -3.79 22.99 -13.74
C GLN A 9 -3.57 22.03 -14.93
N THR A 10 -2.31 21.75 -15.25
CA THR A 10 -1.97 21.05 -16.50
C THR A 10 -2.18 19.54 -16.41
N VAL A 11 -1.94 18.95 -15.24
CA VAL A 11 -2.04 17.48 -15.08
C VAL A 11 -3.43 17.10 -14.58
N LEU A 12 -3.89 17.66 -13.45
CA LEU A 12 -5.14 17.21 -12.86
C LEU A 12 -6.37 17.71 -13.63
N LEU A 13 -6.39 18.98 -14.05
CA LEU A 13 -7.55 19.52 -14.76
C LEU A 13 -7.49 19.26 -16.26
N GLU A 14 -6.42 19.68 -16.95
CA GLU A 14 -6.38 19.64 -18.42
C GLU A 14 -6.15 18.23 -18.96
N ARG A 15 -5.21 17.46 -18.35
CA ARG A 15 -4.87 16.12 -18.86
C ARG A 15 -5.81 15.03 -18.36
N TYR A 16 -6.15 15.03 -17.05
CA TYR A 16 -7.00 14.01 -16.44
C TYR A 16 -8.48 14.40 -16.37
N HIS A 17 -8.83 15.66 -16.65
CA HIS A 17 -10.20 16.17 -16.57
C HIS A 17 -10.86 15.81 -15.24
N SER A 18 -10.12 15.95 -14.15
CA SER A 18 -10.59 15.56 -12.82
C SER A 18 -11.80 16.38 -12.41
N ILE A 19 -12.87 15.72 -12.00
CA ILE A 19 -14.11 16.34 -11.49
C ILE A 19 -14.16 16.37 -9.97
N ALA A 20 -13.35 15.53 -9.33
CA ALA A 20 -13.18 15.47 -7.88
C ALA A 20 -11.83 14.89 -7.52
N LEU A 21 -11.25 15.33 -6.39
CA LEU A 21 -9.99 14.86 -5.84
C LEU A 21 -10.17 14.42 -4.39
N ILE A 22 -9.44 13.38 -3.99
CA ILE A 22 -9.41 12.90 -2.61
C ILE A 22 -7.96 12.73 -2.20
N CYS A 23 -7.58 13.25 -1.04
CA CYS A 23 -6.23 13.07 -0.50
C CYS A 23 -6.24 12.90 1.02
N GLY A 24 -5.12 12.44 1.58
CA GLY A 24 -4.90 12.42 3.03
C GLY A 24 -4.57 13.82 3.57
N HIS A 25 -4.69 13.98 4.88
CA HIS A 25 -4.40 15.26 5.57
C HIS A 25 -2.95 15.71 5.41
N ASP A 26 -2.02 14.77 5.26
CA ASP A 26 -0.57 14.97 5.12
C ASP A 26 -0.09 15.00 3.66
N PHE A 27 -1.02 14.99 2.71
CA PHE A 27 -0.70 14.94 1.28
C PHE A 27 0.15 16.14 0.84
N ARG A 28 1.22 15.82 0.09
CA ARG A 28 2.13 16.77 -0.53
C ARG A 28 2.30 16.46 -2.01
N PHE A 29 2.35 17.50 -2.85
CA PHE A 29 2.53 17.34 -4.28
C PHE A 29 3.25 18.55 -4.91
N GLY A 30 3.64 18.40 -6.17
CA GLY A 30 4.44 19.40 -6.88
C GLY A 30 5.90 19.45 -6.43
N ALA A 31 6.67 20.30 -7.05
CA ALA A 31 8.10 20.45 -6.80
C ALA A 31 8.37 20.72 -5.31
N GLY A 32 9.27 19.94 -4.74
CA GLY A 32 9.63 20.04 -3.31
C GLY A 32 8.47 19.81 -2.33
N GLY A 33 7.34 19.23 -2.79
CA GLY A 33 6.15 19.05 -1.95
C GLY A 33 5.48 20.38 -1.57
N GLY A 34 5.63 21.42 -2.39
CA GLY A 34 5.09 22.75 -2.13
C GLY A 34 3.57 22.81 -2.06
N GLY A 35 2.86 21.91 -2.77
CA GLY A 35 1.43 21.73 -2.66
C GLY A 35 1.05 20.98 -1.39
N THR A 36 0.02 21.41 -0.69
CA THR A 36 -0.53 20.80 0.51
C THR A 36 -2.00 20.43 0.31
N ALA A 37 -2.55 19.60 1.20
CA ALA A 37 -3.98 19.28 1.20
C ALA A 37 -4.85 20.54 1.30
N ALA A 38 -4.45 21.53 2.09
CA ALA A 38 -5.16 22.81 2.21
C ALA A 38 -5.15 23.62 0.89
N LEU A 39 -3.98 23.73 0.26
CA LEU A 39 -3.86 24.40 -1.05
C LEU A 39 -4.66 23.66 -2.14
N LEU A 40 -4.67 22.32 -2.10
CA LEU A 40 -5.48 21.52 -3.02
C LEU A 40 -6.97 21.81 -2.84
N LEU A 41 -7.45 21.88 -1.59
CA LEU A 41 -8.84 22.17 -1.29
C LEU A 41 -9.26 23.56 -1.84
N GLU A 42 -8.42 24.57 -1.62
CA GLU A 42 -8.66 25.92 -2.15
C GLU A 42 -8.65 25.95 -3.68
N ALA A 43 -7.69 25.27 -4.31
CA ALA A 43 -7.59 25.21 -5.76
C ALA A 43 -8.81 24.52 -6.39
N CYS A 44 -9.27 23.40 -5.80
CA CYS A 44 -10.48 22.70 -6.22
C CYS A 44 -11.72 23.61 -6.11
N ALA A 45 -11.87 24.33 -4.99
CA ALA A 45 -12.98 25.26 -4.80
C ALA A 45 -12.99 26.37 -5.87
N LYS A 46 -11.84 26.92 -6.20
CA LYS A 46 -11.69 27.94 -7.28
C LYS A 46 -12.01 27.35 -8.66
N ALA A 47 -11.64 26.09 -8.91
CA ALA A 47 -11.90 25.39 -10.17
C ALA A 47 -13.33 24.83 -10.28
N GLY A 48 -14.13 24.89 -9.21
CA GLY A 48 -15.50 24.36 -9.20
C GLY A 48 -15.57 22.82 -9.21
N ILE A 49 -14.53 22.14 -8.74
CA ILE A 49 -14.49 20.67 -8.64
C ILE A 49 -14.53 20.21 -7.17
N GLY A 50 -14.98 18.96 -6.97
CA GLY A 50 -15.04 18.36 -5.63
C GLY A 50 -13.65 18.14 -5.02
N CYS A 51 -13.51 18.32 -3.71
CA CYS A 51 -12.31 17.93 -2.99
C CYS A 51 -12.67 17.39 -1.60
N ALA A 52 -12.09 16.25 -1.23
CA ALA A 52 -12.20 15.68 0.11
C ALA A 52 -10.81 15.43 0.70
N VAL A 53 -10.58 15.91 1.92
CA VAL A 53 -9.37 15.64 2.68
C VAL A 53 -9.70 14.63 3.77
N ILE A 54 -9.10 13.46 3.69
CA ILE A 54 -9.29 12.39 4.69
C ILE A 54 -8.46 12.74 5.94
N PRO A 55 -9.11 12.85 7.11
CA PRO A 55 -8.40 13.16 8.36
C PRO A 55 -7.47 12.02 8.78
N GLU A 56 -6.55 12.33 9.69
CA GLU A 56 -5.70 11.34 10.35
C GLU A 56 -6.57 10.29 11.03
N TYR A 57 -6.29 9.02 10.76
CA TYR A 57 -6.92 7.90 11.46
C TYR A 57 -5.94 7.27 12.42
N ARG A 58 -6.37 7.09 13.66
CA ARG A 58 -5.57 6.46 14.73
C ARG A 58 -6.22 5.17 15.20
N LEU A 59 -5.40 4.15 15.36
CA LEU A 59 -5.76 2.89 15.98
C LEU A 59 -4.82 2.66 17.18
N GLU A 60 -5.39 2.43 18.36
CA GLU A 60 -4.61 2.25 19.61
C GLU A 60 -3.67 3.45 19.92
N GLY A 61 -4.11 4.67 19.59
CA GLY A 61 -3.31 5.88 19.77
C GLY A 61 -2.16 6.06 18.75
N ILE A 62 -1.99 5.13 17.82
CA ILE A 62 -0.97 5.16 16.77
C ILE A 62 -1.59 5.55 15.45
N THR A 63 -0.98 6.49 14.74
CA THR A 63 -1.41 6.89 13.40
C THR A 63 -1.29 5.71 12.43
N VAL A 64 -2.40 5.39 11.77
CA VAL A 64 -2.40 4.38 10.70
C VAL A 64 -1.72 4.96 9.48
N SER A 65 -0.54 4.44 9.16
CA SER A 65 0.26 4.89 8.01
C SER A 65 0.94 3.71 7.33
N SER A 66 1.19 3.85 6.04
CA SER A 66 1.93 2.83 5.29
C SER A 66 3.35 2.62 5.83
N THR A 67 3.98 3.65 6.36
CA THR A 67 5.30 3.55 7.01
C THR A 67 5.24 2.63 8.23
N TYR A 68 4.30 2.87 9.14
CA TYR A 68 4.16 2.02 10.33
C TYR A 68 3.78 0.58 9.98
N ILE A 69 2.87 0.39 9.01
CA ILE A 69 2.49 -0.95 8.57
C ILE A 69 3.68 -1.71 7.98
N ARG A 70 4.54 -1.04 7.19
CA ARG A 70 5.77 -1.64 6.67
C ARG A 70 6.71 -2.10 7.79
N THR A 71 6.91 -1.29 8.82
CA THR A 71 7.76 -1.71 9.96
C THR A 71 7.22 -2.95 10.66
N LEU A 72 5.90 -3.10 10.78
CA LEU A 72 5.29 -4.29 11.35
C LEU A 72 5.51 -5.54 10.48
N LEU A 73 5.36 -5.38 9.15
CA LEU A 73 5.60 -6.47 8.20
C LEU A 73 7.07 -6.90 8.19
N GLU A 74 8.00 -5.96 8.23
CA GLU A 74 9.45 -6.21 8.31
C GLU A 74 9.85 -6.87 9.62
N ALA A 75 9.18 -6.53 10.72
CA ALA A 75 9.36 -7.19 12.02
C ALA A 75 8.69 -8.57 12.12
N GLY A 76 7.85 -8.95 11.15
CA GLY A 76 7.10 -10.19 11.18
C GLY A 76 5.87 -10.17 12.10
N ASP A 77 5.49 -9.00 12.62
CA ASP A 77 4.27 -8.83 13.42
C ASP A 77 3.03 -8.75 12.53
N LEU A 78 2.69 -9.88 11.93
CA LEU A 78 1.62 -9.98 10.94
C LEU A 78 0.22 -9.78 11.54
N ASP A 79 0.04 -10.13 12.79
CA ASP A 79 -1.25 -9.95 13.48
C ASP A 79 -1.54 -8.46 13.69
N ARG A 80 -0.54 -7.73 14.14
CA ARG A 80 -0.66 -6.29 14.30
C ARG A 80 -0.74 -5.57 12.96
N ALA A 81 0.06 -5.97 11.97
CA ALA A 81 -0.02 -5.47 10.61
C ALA A 81 -1.44 -5.65 10.03
N ARG A 82 -2.06 -6.83 10.21
CA ARG A 82 -3.44 -7.10 9.81
C ARG A 82 -4.44 -6.14 10.46
N ARG A 83 -4.28 -5.83 11.75
CA ARG A 83 -5.17 -4.90 12.45
C ARG A 83 -5.08 -3.50 11.87
N PHE A 84 -3.88 -3.01 11.57
CA PHE A 84 -3.64 -1.70 10.99
C PHE A 84 -3.99 -1.62 9.50
N LEU A 85 -3.88 -2.72 8.76
CA LEU A 85 -4.34 -2.82 7.36
C LEU A 85 -5.87 -2.95 7.25
N GLY A 86 -6.54 -3.49 8.27
CA GLY A 86 -7.94 -3.87 8.20
C GLY A 86 -8.21 -5.19 7.47
N HIS A 87 -7.19 -5.81 6.90
CA HIS A 87 -7.24 -7.10 6.19
C HIS A 87 -5.90 -7.83 6.29
N PRO A 88 -5.84 -9.15 6.05
CA PRO A 88 -4.56 -9.87 5.98
C PRO A 88 -3.65 -9.29 4.90
N HIS A 89 -2.34 -9.25 5.16
CA HIS A 89 -1.36 -8.94 4.11
C HIS A 89 -1.45 -9.97 3.00
N GLN A 90 -1.60 -9.50 1.76
CA GLN A 90 -1.80 -10.35 0.58
C GLN A 90 -0.57 -10.26 -0.32
N MET A 91 -0.13 -11.41 -0.80
CA MET A 91 0.94 -11.51 -1.77
C MET A 91 0.43 -12.27 -2.99
N THR A 92 0.74 -11.75 -4.17
CA THR A 92 0.45 -12.40 -5.45
C THR A 92 1.74 -12.69 -6.18
N GLY A 93 1.79 -13.81 -6.90
CA GLY A 93 2.95 -14.18 -7.69
C GLY A 93 2.64 -15.38 -8.59
N THR A 94 3.60 -15.75 -9.42
CA THR A 94 3.50 -16.89 -10.32
C THR A 94 4.02 -18.15 -9.63
N VAL A 95 3.24 -19.24 -9.66
CA VAL A 95 3.71 -20.52 -9.16
C VAL A 95 4.76 -21.08 -10.10
N VAL A 96 5.95 -21.31 -9.60
CA VAL A 96 7.10 -21.84 -10.36
C VAL A 96 7.54 -23.20 -9.83
N SER A 97 8.18 -23.98 -10.70
CA SER A 97 8.76 -25.28 -10.32
C SER A 97 9.98 -25.06 -9.42
N GLY A 98 10.05 -25.73 -8.30
CA GLY A 98 11.18 -25.71 -7.38
C GLY A 98 11.91 -27.06 -7.31
N ALA A 99 12.77 -27.23 -6.33
CA ALA A 99 13.57 -28.44 -6.12
C ALA A 99 12.77 -29.70 -5.73
N HIS A 100 11.44 -29.61 -5.62
CA HIS A 100 10.51 -30.71 -5.29
C HIS A 100 10.77 -31.42 -3.94
N LEU A 101 11.60 -30.84 -3.07
CA LEU A 101 11.95 -31.43 -1.77
C LEU A 101 10.73 -31.70 -0.89
N GLY A 102 9.73 -30.83 -0.92
CA GLY A 102 8.49 -31.03 -0.17
C GLY A 102 7.74 -32.31 -0.56
N ARG A 103 7.80 -32.72 -1.84
CA ARG A 103 7.16 -33.94 -2.33
C ARG A 103 7.84 -35.20 -1.73
N THR A 104 9.17 -35.20 -1.59
CA THR A 104 9.92 -36.33 -0.99
C THR A 104 9.66 -36.47 0.51
N LEU A 105 9.29 -35.36 1.17
CA LEU A 105 8.95 -35.31 2.59
C LEU A 105 7.45 -35.52 2.89
N GLY A 106 6.63 -35.78 1.86
CA GLY A 106 5.18 -35.92 1.99
C GLY A 106 4.43 -34.59 2.22
N ILE A 107 5.11 -33.45 2.09
CA ILE A 107 4.55 -32.12 2.27
C ILE A 107 4.69 -31.35 0.94
N PRO A 108 3.71 -31.48 0.01
CA PRO A 108 3.80 -30.77 -1.25
C PRO A 108 3.80 -29.25 -1.03
N THR A 109 4.84 -28.58 -1.57
CA THR A 109 5.02 -27.13 -1.50
C THR A 109 4.87 -26.50 -2.87
N ALA A 110 4.37 -25.28 -2.92
CA ALA A 110 4.36 -24.45 -4.12
C ALA A 110 5.36 -23.31 -3.92
N ASN A 111 6.27 -23.11 -4.90
CA ASN A 111 7.14 -21.96 -4.92
C ASN A 111 6.43 -20.82 -5.62
N LEU A 112 6.44 -19.64 -5.02
CA LEU A 112 5.83 -18.44 -5.56
C LEU A 112 6.92 -17.45 -5.96
N GLU A 113 7.02 -17.16 -7.25
CA GLU A 113 7.84 -16.06 -7.73
C GLU A 113 7.05 -14.75 -7.57
N VAL A 114 7.56 -13.85 -6.76
CA VAL A 114 6.92 -12.56 -6.45
C VAL A 114 7.76 -11.41 -6.98
N SER A 115 7.13 -10.26 -7.24
CA SER A 115 7.86 -9.05 -7.62
C SER A 115 8.88 -8.66 -6.53
N ARG A 116 10.05 -8.18 -6.95
CA ARG A 116 11.09 -7.65 -6.04
C ARG A 116 10.63 -6.39 -5.28
N GLU A 117 9.61 -5.72 -5.77
CA GLU A 117 9.04 -4.55 -5.14
C GLU A 117 8.04 -4.90 -4.03
N LEU A 118 7.65 -6.19 -3.94
CA LEU A 118 6.73 -6.64 -2.90
C LEU A 118 7.45 -6.77 -1.57
N LEU A 119 6.88 -6.15 -0.54
CA LEU A 119 7.38 -6.30 0.82
C LEU A 119 7.07 -7.72 1.32
N LEU A 120 8.11 -8.50 1.53
CA LEU A 120 8.01 -9.85 2.06
C LEU A 120 8.20 -9.82 3.58
N PRO A 121 7.44 -10.62 4.34
CA PRO A 121 7.74 -10.82 5.76
C PRO A 121 9.11 -11.51 5.91
N PRO A 122 9.75 -11.39 7.09
CA PRO A 122 11.02 -12.07 7.34
C PRO A 122 10.88 -13.58 7.17
N LYS A 123 12.00 -14.23 6.87
CA LYS A 123 12.07 -15.69 6.71
C LYS A 123 11.53 -16.39 7.93
N GLY A 124 10.60 -17.31 7.74
CA GLY A 124 9.99 -18.05 8.82
C GLY A 124 8.68 -18.72 8.43
N PHE A 125 8.08 -19.39 9.39
CA PHE A 125 6.78 -20.05 9.21
C PHE A 125 5.66 -19.04 9.45
N THR A 126 4.92 -18.70 8.41
CA THR A 126 3.72 -17.86 8.50
C THR A 126 2.50 -18.71 8.17
N PRO A 127 1.56 -18.93 9.09
CA PRO A 127 0.34 -19.64 8.78
C PRO A 127 -0.48 -18.83 7.76
N ALA A 128 -0.76 -19.41 6.60
CA ALA A 128 -1.73 -18.85 5.69
C ALA A 128 -3.14 -18.97 6.30
N GLY A 129 -3.89 -17.88 6.31
CA GLY A 129 -5.28 -17.89 6.80
C GLY A 129 -6.19 -18.84 6.01
N PRO A 130 -7.45 -19.04 6.43
CA PRO A 130 -8.41 -19.94 5.80
C PRO A 130 -8.91 -19.36 4.46
N GLY A 131 -8.10 -19.43 3.44
CA GLY A 131 -8.42 -19.05 2.06
C GLY A 131 -8.03 -20.19 1.12
N ARG A 132 -8.64 -20.24 -0.06
CA ARG A 132 -8.67 -21.39 -0.97
C ARG A 132 -7.33 -21.95 -1.48
N ARG A 133 -6.16 -21.47 -1.05
CA ARG A 133 -4.85 -22.13 -1.24
C ARG A 133 -3.91 -21.68 -0.12
N ARG A 134 -3.49 -22.62 0.70
CA ARG A 134 -2.44 -22.38 1.71
C ARG A 134 -1.11 -22.24 0.97
N VAL A 135 -0.50 -21.08 1.03
CA VAL A 135 0.87 -20.89 0.55
C VAL A 135 1.76 -20.82 1.77
N LEU A 136 2.58 -21.84 1.97
CA LEU A 136 3.69 -21.82 2.91
C LEU A 136 4.85 -21.14 2.16
N ILE A 137 5.29 -19.99 2.63
CA ILE A 137 6.49 -19.36 2.08
C ILE A 137 7.68 -19.94 2.85
N TRP A 138 8.44 -20.77 2.19
CA TRP A 138 9.73 -21.23 2.64
C TRP A 138 10.81 -20.52 1.82
N PRO A 139 11.92 -20.06 2.45
CA PRO A 139 13.04 -19.42 1.77
C PRO A 139 13.78 -20.35 0.81
#